data_587b7a5e949b7f01490619eaa502ce41
#
_entry.id   587b7a5e949b7f01490619eaa502ce41
#
_cell.length_a   1.000
_cell.length_b   1.000
_cell.length_c   1.000
_cell.angle_alpha   90.00
_cell.angle_beta   90.00
_cell.angle_gamma   90.00
#
_symmetry.space_group_name_H-M   'P 1'
#
loop_
_entity.id
_entity.type
_entity.pdbx_description
1 polymer ?
#
loop_
_entity_poly.entity_id
_entity_poly.type
_entity_poly.pdbx_seq_one_letter_code
_entity_poly.pdbx_strand_id
1 'polypeptide(L)'
;MSDDSEEKTLPPSQHKLNEARKKGQVSQSSDFVQSLTTVAGIFYIILNWKNFSDTFANLYQLSVISFNDNVTEIGLSIFLTVVFDVMYAIVPFVMMIILIGVVANILDKQGIPFSLEPLKPDFKKVNPAEGFKKLFKKRNMVEFVTSLSKLIFWFVLTGVFVWLFLQTILASIYCSIGCVADSATSAGTLIVATAVVMLLFFGLLDMPLQRFLFTDEQKMGHKEAKREQKEINGSPEFKQHQKSEHRRLIAEVSGQAQGSGQIRDGTNGLTMILRGSESAAGIYFHAEHSKVPALVKVFSGSRFSRDMKAAENKNIPVIFDQALMSDIISSVEVGKAIRERHFEKVARVLIDIGAF
;
A
#
# COMPACT_ATOMS: atom_id res chain seq x y z
N MET A 1 11.44 19.14 23.34
CA MET A 1 10.48 19.66 22.37
C MET A 1 11.13 20.73 21.51
N SER A 2 12.09 20.37 20.68
CA SER A 2 12.77 21.30 19.76
C SER A 2 13.61 20.46 18.79
N ASP A 3 12.98 19.70 17.88
CA ASP A 3 13.73 18.86 16.96
C ASP A 3 13.12 18.83 15.54
N ASP A 4 12.28 19.83 15.22
CA ASP A 4 11.51 19.84 13.96
C ASP A 4 11.95 20.95 12.98
N SER A 5 13.15 21.48 13.14
CA SER A 5 13.70 22.50 12.23
C SER A 5 14.62 21.93 11.14
N GLU A 6 14.70 20.61 10.98
CA GLU A 6 15.47 20.03 9.90
C GLU A 6 14.71 20.17 8.58
N GLU A 7 15.33 20.80 7.60
CA GLU A 7 14.74 21.03 6.29
C GLU A 7 14.48 19.68 5.59
N LYS A 8 13.23 19.41 5.25
CA LYS A 8 12.80 18.17 4.60
C LYS A 8 13.18 18.18 3.11
N THR A 9 14.35 17.68 2.80
CA THR A 9 14.91 17.72 1.44
C THR A 9 14.88 16.38 0.72
N LEU A 10 14.84 15.25 1.45
CA LEU A 10 14.88 13.92 0.87
C LEU A 10 13.51 13.48 0.36
N PRO A 11 13.43 12.77 -0.79
CA PRO A 11 12.19 12.20 -1.28
C PRO A 11 11.64 11.17 -0.27
N PRO A 12 10.29 11.01 -0.19
CA PRO A 12 9.69 10.03 0.70
C PRO A 12 10.01 8.61 0.25
N SER A 13 10.23 7.72 1.22
CA SER A 13 10.37 6.29 0.95
C SER A 13 9.02 5.65 0.60
N GLN A 14 9.05 4.47 -0.04
CA GLN A 14 7.84 3.69 -0.30
C GLN A 14 7.16 3.25 1.01
N HIS A 15 7.95 2.99 2.06
CA HIS A 15 7.41 2.64 3.37
C HIS A 15 6.59 3.79 3.97
N LYS A 16 7.13 5.01 3.95
CA LYS A 16 6.43 6.21 4.42
C LYS A 16 5.15 6.49 3.63
N LEU A 17 5.18 6.34 2.30
CA LEU A 17 3.99 6.49 1.45
C LEU A 17 2.92 5.44 1.79
N ASN A 18 3.33 4.20 2.05
CA ASN A 18 2.43 3.13 2.46
C ASN A 18 1.84 3.38 3.87
N GLU A 19 2.65 3.90 4.80
CA GLU A 19 2.14 4.33 6.12
C GLU A 19 1.15 5.48 6.01
N ALA A 20 1.44 6.51 5.21
CA ALA A 20 0.53 7.61 4.95
C ALA A 20 -0.80 7.07 4.39
N ARG A 21 -0.75 6.13 3.45
CA ARG A 21 -1.94 5.48 2.88
C ARG A 21 -2.74 4.69 3.93
N LYS A 22 -2.08 3.95 4.83
CA LYS A 22 -2.74 3.25 5.96
C LYS A 22 -3.43 4.24 6.91
N LYS A 23 -2.89 5.44 7.07
CA LYS A 23 -3.48 6.54 7.86
C LYS A 23 -4.58 7.29 7.09
N GLY A 24 -4.93 6.86 5.88
CA GLY A 24 -5.94 7.52 5.04
C GLY A 24 -5.45 8.79 4.34
N GLN A 25 -4.15 9.09 4.42
CA GLN A 25 -3.55 10.21 3.73
C GLN A 25 -3.15 9.77 2.32
N VAL A 26 -3.90 10.24 1.33
CA VAL A 26 -3.64 9.96 -0.09
C VAL A 26 -3.67 11.25 -0.88
N SER A 27 -3.01 11.30 -2.04
CA SER A 27 -3.22 12.39 -2.98
C SER A 27 -4.65 12.31 -3.49
N GLN A 28 -5.35 13.42 -3.53
CA GLN A 28 -6.70 13.51 -4.05
C GLN A 28 -6.84 14.78 -4.88
N SER A 29 -7.29 14.59 -6.12
CA SER A 29 -7.68 15.68 -7.01
C SER A 29 -9.19 15.78 -7.07
N SER A 30 -9.74 16.78 -6.36
CA SER A 30 -11.19 17.08 -6.41
C SER A 30 -11.60 17.52 -7.81
N ASP A 31 -10.77 18.30 -8.48
CA ASP A 31 -11.06 18.85 -9.80
C ASP A 31 -11.13 17.78 -10.88
N PHE A 32 -10.25 16.75 -10.80
CA PHE A 32 -10.31 15.59 -11.70
C PHE A 32 -11.64 14.83 -11.56
N VAL A 33 -12.03 14.51 -10.33
CA VAL A 33 -13.28 13.79 -10.07
C VAL A 33 -14.48 14.62 -10.50
N GLN A 34 -14.50 15.92 -10.15
CA GLN A 34 -15.57 16.83 -10.49
C GLN A 34 -15.67 17.05 -11.99
N SER A 35 -14.56 17.23 -12.70
CA SER A 35 -14.56 17.40 -14.15
C SER A 35 -15.12 16.17 -14.86
N LEU A 36 -14.68 14.98 -14.47
CA LEU A 36 -15.12 13.73 -15.09
C LEU A 36 -16.62 13.48 -14.85
N THR A 37 -17.11 13.70 -13.62
CA THR A 37 -18.54 13.56 -13.29
C THR A 37 -19.40 14.59 -14.00
N THR A 38 -18.94 15.86 -14.09
CA THR A 38 -19.67 16.91 -14.80
C THR A 38 -19.75 16.66 -16.30
N VAL A 39 -18.62 16.28 -16.91
CA VAL A 39 -18.58 15.94 -18.35
C VAL A 39 -19.49 14.76 -18.67
N ALA A 40 -19.46 13.73 -17.83
CA ALA A 40 -20.36 12.58 -17.98
C ALA A 40 -21.84 13.00 -17.85
N GLY A 41 -22.16 13.87 -16.90
CA GLY A 41 -23.51 14.43 -16.75
C GLY A 41 -23.96 15.18 -17.99
N ILE A 42 -23.11 16.07 -18.51
CA ILE A 42 -23.39 16.80 -19.76
C ILE A 42 -23.62 15.82 -20.92
N PHE A 43 -22.76 14.83 -21.06
CA PHE A 43 -22.89 13.84 -22.12
C PHE A 43 -24.17 13.01 -22.01
N TYR A 44 -24.56 12.63 -20.80
CA TYR A 44 -25.82 11.95 -20.54
C TYR A 44 -27.03 12.79 -20.94
N ILE A 45 -27.04 14.07 -20.59
CA ILE A 45 -28.11 15.00 -20.95
C ILE A 45 -28.21 15.13 -22.47
N ILE A 46 -27.08 15.27 -23.18
CA ILE A 46 -27.06 15.38 -24.64
C ILE A 46 -27.64 14.13 -25.29
N LEU A 47 -27.21 12.92 -24.83
CA LEU A 47 -27.70 11.66 -25.39
C LEU A 47 -29.19 11.41 -25.13
N ASN A 48 -29.69 11.88 -24.00
CA ASN A 48 -31.09 11.69 -23.58
C ASN A 48 -31.93 12.95 -23.77
N TRP A 49 -31.45 13.92 -24.55
CA TRP A 49 -32.11 15.22 -24.76
C TRP A 49 -33.59 15.08 -25.11
N LYS A 50 -33.91 14.15 -26.01
CA LYS A 50 -35.29 13.91 -26.44
C LYS A 50 -36.17 13.46 -25.26
N ASN A 51 -35.69 12.49 -24.48
CA ASN A 51 -36.45 12.00 -23.32
C ASN A 51 -36.71 13.12 -22.31
N PHE A 52 -35.73 13.98 -22.05
CA PHE A 52 -35.89 15.13 -21.16
C PHE A 52 -36.90 16.11 -21.73
N SER A 53 -36.79 16.44 -23.03
CA SER A 53 -37.70 17.39 -23.67
C SER A 53 -39.14 16.88 -23.70
N ASP A 54 -39.34 15.58 -23.96
CA ASP A 54 -40.65 14.94 -23.94
C ASP A 54 -41.26 14.92 -22.52
N THR A 55 -40.45 14.63 -21.51
CA THR A 55 -40.86 14.72 -20.08
C THR A 55 -41.31 16.16 -19.72
N PHE A 56 -40.53 17.15 -20.09
CA PHE A 56 -40.92 18.57 -19.86
C PHE A 56 -42.18 18.97 -20.61
N ALA A 57 -42.34 18.53 -21.87
CA ALA A 57 -43.52 18.80 -22.64
C ALA A 57 -44.77 18.15 -22.02
N ASN A 58 -44.66 16.90 -21.55
CA ASN A 58 -45.76 16.23 -20.86
C ASN A 58 -46.12 16.90 -19.55
N LEU A 59 -45.13 17.30 -18.74
CA LEU A 59 -45.36 18.06 -17.50
C LEU A 59 -46.07 19.39 -17.77
N TYR A 60 -45.68 20.11 -18.83
CA TYR A 60 -46.34 21.33 -19.24
C TYR A 60 -47.80 21.08 -19.65
N GLN A 61 -48.07 20.08 -20.49
CA GLN A 61 -49.42 19.71 -20.89
C GLN A 61 -50.30 19.35 -19.69
N LEU A 62 -49.81 18.52 -18.79
CA LEU A 62 -50.52 18.14 -17.56
C LEU A 62 -50.83 19.35 -16.68
N SER A 63 -49.95 20.33 -16.60
CA SER A 63 -50.21 21.58 -15.86
C SER A 63 -51.36 22.41 -16.45
N VAL A 64 -51.43 22.48 -17.79
CA VAL A 64 -52.51 23.20 -18.49
C VAL A 64 -53.85 22.51 -18.34
N ILE A 65 -53.92 21.17 -18.45
CA ILE A 65 -55.12 20.37 -18.30
C ILE A 65 -55.70 20.48 -16.88
N SER A 66 -54.82 20.51 -15.86
CA SER A 66 -55.22 20.57 -14.44
C SER A 66 -55.97 21.85 -14.08
N PHE A 67 -55.86 22.92 -14.86
CA PHE A 67 -56.62 24.16 -14.64
C PHE A 67 -58.03 24.13 -15.21
N ASN A 68 -58.37 23.18 -16.09
CA ASN A 68 -59.62 23.16 -16.81
C ASN A 68 -60.67 22.13 -16.30
N ASP A 69 -60.24 21.13 -15.54
CA ASP A 69 -61.10 20.00 -15.11
C ASP A 69 -61.25 19.93 -13.57
N ASN A 70 -62.26 19.16 -13.12
CA ASN A 70 -62.53 18.93 -11.69
C ASN A 70 -61.32 18.23 -11.01
N VAL A 71 -60.53 19.01 -10.33
CA VAL A 71 -59.21 18.70 -9.75
C VAL A 71 -59.21 17.54 -8.71
N THR A 72 -60.38 17.19 -8.16
CA THR A 72 -60.45 16.26 -7.01
C THR A 72 -60.35 14.78 -7.35
N GLU A 73 -60.82 14.31 -8.50
CA GLU A 73 -60.74 12.90 -8.90
C GLU A 73 -59.52 12.57 -9.77
N ILE A 74 -59.04 13.55 -10.52
CA ILE A 74 -57.91 13.39 -11.46
C ILE A 74 -56.54 13.69 -10.77
N GLY A 75 -56.58 14.41 -9.65
CA GLY A 75 -55.38 14.93 -8.99
C GLY A 75 -54.33 13.86 -8.57
N LEU A 76 -54.81 12.71 -8.05
CA LEU A 76 -53.87 11.65 -7.63
C LEU A 76 -53.21 10.95 -8.82
N SER A 77 -53.95 10.69 -9.89
CA SER A 77 -53.43 10.06 -11.10
C SER A 77 -52.41 10.95 -11.80
N ILE A 78 -52.68 12.23 -11.89
CA ILE A 78 -51.74 13.24 -12.43
C ILE A 78 -50.48 13.31 -11.56
N PHE A 79 -50.63 13.40 -10.24
CA PHE A 79 -49.50 13.43 -9.33
C PHE A 79 -48.59 12.23 -9.48
N LEU A 80 -49.20 11.01 -9.53
CA LEU A 80 -48.41 9.76 -9.70
C LEU A 80 -47.71 9.73 -11.06
N THR A 81 -48.35 10.13 -12.14
CA THR A 81 -47.72 10.22 -13.48
C THR A 81 -46.53 11.17 -13.48
N VAL A 82 -46.69 12.39 -12.91
CA VAL A 82 -45.61 13.33 -12.79
C VAL A 82 -44.41 12.76 -11.99
N VAL A 83 -44.71 12.11 -10.85
CA VAL A 83 -43.68 11.49 -10.01
C VAL A 83 -42.93 10.41 -10.78
N PHE A 84 -43.64 9.53 -11.49
CA PHE A 84 -43.04 8.46 -12.27
C PHE A 84 -42.21 8.98 -13.43
N ASP A 85 -42.66 9.97 -14.19
CA ASP A 85 -41.94 10.56 -15.30
C ASP A 85 -40.66 11.27 -14.83
N VAL A 86 -40.73 12.01 -13.74
CA VAL A 86 -39.57 12.65 -13.11
C VAL A 86 -38.59 11.63 -12.56
N MET A 87 -39.06 10.59 -11.88
CA MET A 87 -38.20 9.51 -11.38
C MET A 87 -37.52 8.78 -12.53
N TYR A 88 -38.24 8.46 -13.61
CA TYR A 88 -37.68 7.81 -14.79
C TYR A 88 -36.56 8.64 -15.44
N ALA A 89 -36.69 9.97 -15.47
CA ALA A 89 -35.67 10.86 -16.01
C ALA A 89 -34.47 11.06 -15.08
N ILE A 90 -34.70 11.18 -13.76
CA ILE A 90 -33.66 11.57 -12.79
C ILE A 90 -32.88 10.36 -12.24
N VAL A 91 -33.54 9.26 -11.95
CA VAL A 91 -32.87 8.11 -11.27
C VAL A 91 -31.70 7.55 -12.08
N PRO A 92 -31.80 7.28 -13.39
CA PRO A 92 -30.68 6.79 -14.18
C PRO A 92 -29.54 7.81 -14.25
N PHE A 93 -29.85 9.11 -14.32
CA PHE A 93 -28.89 10.19 -14.31
C PHE A 93 -28.06 10.22 -13.00
N VAL A 94 -28.74 10.16 -11.86
CA VAL A 94 -28.08 10.16 -10.55
C VAL A 94 -27.23 8.90 -10.36
N MET A 95 -27.75 7.73 -10.74
CA MET A 95 -27.03 6.47 -10.67
C MET A 95 -25.75 6.50 -11.52
N MET A 96 -25.81 7.05 -12.72
CA MET A 96 -24.64 7.21 -13.58
C MET A 96 -23.59 8.16 -12.96
N ILE A 97 -24.02 9.32 -12.41
CA ILE A 97 -23.09 10.25 -11.75
C ILE A 97 -22.40 9.59 -10.55
N ILE A 98 -23.16 8.86 -9.72
CA ILE A 98 -22.60 8.12 -8.58
C ILE A 98 -21.59 7.09 -9.06
N LEU A 99 -21.91 6.29 -10.08
CA LEU A 99 -21.03 5.27 -10.63
C LEU A 99 -19.71 5.88 -11.12
N ILE A 100 -19.81 6.91 -11.95
CA ILE A 100 -18.64 7.60 -12.51
C ILE A 100 -17.84 8.29 -11.41
N GLY A 101 -18.49 8.90 -10.43
CA GLY A 101 -17.83 9.50 -9.28
C GLY A 101 -17.05 8.50 -8.45
N VAL A 102 -17.59 7.31 -8.23
CA VAL A 102 -16.89 6.21 -7.53
C VAL A 102 -15.68 5.75 -8.35
N VAL A 103 -15.86 5.48 -9.65
CA VAL A 103 -14.78 5.05 -10.54
C VAL A 103 -13.68 6.11 -10.61
N ALA A 104 -14.03 7.38 -10.78
CA ALA A 104 -13.09 8.49 -10.83
C ALA A 104 -12.27 8.61 -9.51
N ASN A 105 -12.92 8.46 -8.35
CA ASN A 105 -12.23 8.45 -7.06
C ASN A 105 -11.27 7.27 -6.91
N ILE A 106 -11.63 6.08 -7.39
CA ILE A 106 -10.75 4.90 -7.35
C ILE A 106 -9.53 5.10 -8.24
N LEU A 107 -9.71 5.69 -9.43
CA LEU A 107 -8.63 5.98 -10.37
C LEU A 107 -7.67 7.05 -9.82
N ASP A 108 -8.21 8.11 -9.24
CA ASP A 108 -7.43 9.21 -8.67
C ASP A 108 -6.55 8.73 -7.50
N LYS A 109 -7.16 8.01 -6.54
CA LYS A 109 -6.49 7.51 -5.33
C LYS A 109 -5.68 6.23 -5.55
N GLN A 110 -5.67 5.68 -6.78
CA GLN A 110 -5.01 4.41 -7.12
C GLN A 110 -5.46 3.25 -6.22
N GLY A 111 -6.77 3.12 -6.02
CA GLY A 111 -7.42 2.10 -5.20
C GLY A 111 -8.26 2.69 -4.07
N ILE A 112 -8.82 1.82 -3.24
CA ILE A 112 -9.70 2.20 -2.13
C ILE A 112 -8.84 2.32 -0.85
N PRO A 113 -8.56 3.54 -0.33
CA PRO A 113 -7.88 3.71 0.94
C PRO A 113 -8.85 3.40 2.08
N PHE A 114 -8.72 2.22 2.69
CA PHE A 114 -9.50 1.89 3.88
C PHE A 114 -8.71 2.28 5.13
N SER A 115 -9.20 3.28 5.87
CA SER A 115 -8.59 3.73 7.12
C SER A 115 -9.67 4.17 8.11
N LEU A 116 -9.56 3.69 9.34
CA LEU A 116 -10.42 4.10 10.46
C LEU A 116 -9.83 5.29 11.25
N GLU A 117 -8.61 5.71 10.93
CA GLU A 117 -7.90 6.77 11.67
C GLU A 117 -8.56 8.16 11.53
N PRO A 118 -9.09 8.55 10.35
CA PRO A 118 -9.80 9.83 10.22
C PRO A 118 -11.09 9.94 11.04
N LEU A 119 -11.67 8.80 11.48
CA LEU A 119 -12.89 8.77 12.30
C LEU A 119 -12.63 9.05 13.78
N LYS A 120 -11.36 9.01 14.22
CA LYS A 120 -11.01 9.33 15.60
C LYS A 120 -11.13 10.85 15.83
N PRO A 121 -11.86 11.29 16.87
CA PRO A 121 -11.96 12.69 17.19
C PRO A 121 -10.59 13.25 17.60
N ASP A 122 -10.11 14.24 16.89
CA ASP A 122 -8.83 14.90 17.15
C ASP A 122 -9.10 16.37 17.54
N PHE A 123 -9.16 16.62 18.85
CA PHE A 123 -9.42 17.96 19.40
C PHE A 123 -8.35 19.00 19.04
N LYS A 124 -7.16 18.58 18.61
CA LYS A 124 -6.10 19.49 18.15
C LYS A 124 -6.50 20.19 16.82
N LYS A 125 -7.37 19.56 16.04
CA LYS A 125 -7.87 20.14 14.78
C LYS A 125 -8.82 21.33 14.99
N VAL A 126 -9.35 21.49 16.19
CA VAL A 126 -10.30 22.56 16.54
C VAL A 126 -9.60 23.87 16.95
N ASN A 127 -8.28 23.85 17.13
CA ASN A 127 -7.52 25.04 17.51
C ASN A 127 -7.46 26.05 16.36
N PRO A 128 -8.09 27.27 16.50
CA PRO A 128 -8.13 28.26 15.43
C PRO A 128 -6.75 28.81 15.05
N ALA A 129 -5.80 28.88 15.97
CA ALA A 129 -4.45 29.35 15.70
C ALA A 129 -3.69 28.40 14.77
N GLU A 130 -3.88 27.07 14.91
CA GLU A 130 -3.32 26.09 13.99
C GLU A 130 -4.03 26.11 12.61
N GLY A 131 -5.35 26.39 12.61
CA GLY A 131 -6.11 26.59 11.40
C GLY A 131 -5.55 27.75 10.55
N PHE A 132 -5.27 28.87 11.20
CA PHE A 132 -4.71 30.05 10.52
C PHE A 132 -3.32 29.79 9.94
N LYS A 133 -2.44 29.09 10.66
CA LYS A 133 -1.12 28.68 10.17
C LYS A 133 -1.22 27.72 8.96
N LYS A 134 -2.26 26.90 8.89
CA LYS A 134 -2.48 25.99 7.76
C LYS A 134 -2.83 26.74 6.47
N LEU A 135 -3.50 27.91 6.54
CA LEU A 135 -3.83 28.71 5.36
C LEU A 135 -2.58 29.14 4.58
N PHE A 136 -1.48 29.42 5.28
CA PHE A 136 -0.21 29.85 4.65
C PHE A 136 0.75 28.69 4.33
N LYS A 137 0.29 27.45 4.42
CA LYS A 137 1.11 26.33 3.95
C LYS A 137 1.32 26.39 2.43
N LYS A 138 2.49 25.98 1.97
CA LYS A 138 2.88 25.92 0.56
C LYS A 138 1.81 25.28 -0.33
N ARG A 139 1.20 24.19 0.12
CA ARG A 139 0.11 23.51 -0.58
C ARG A 139 -1.08 24.43 -0.81
N ASN A 140 -1.60 25.07 0.25
CA ASN A 140 -2.76 25.95 0.16
C ASN A 140 -2.48 27.19 -0.72
N MET A 141 -1.24 27.70 -0.69
CA MET A 141 -0.83 28.79 -1.58
C MET A 141 -0.83 28.36 -3.05
N VAL A 142 -0.33 27.15 -3.35
CA VAL A 142 -0.38 26.61 -4.72
C VAL A 142 -1.82 26.37 -5.15
N GLU A 143 -2.66 25.76 -4.29
CA GLU A 143 -4.08 25.57 -4.57
C GLU A 143 -4.82 26.90 -4.79
N PHE A 144 -4.48 27.94 -4.04
CA PHE A 144 -5.03 29.29 -4.24
C PHE A 144 -4.64 29.86 -5.60
N VAL A 145 -3.35 29.80 -5.95
CA VAL A 145 -2.86 30.32 -7.24
C VAL A 145 -3.49 29.56 -8.42
N THR A 146 -3.60 28.23 -8.31
CA THR A 146 -4.25 27.42 -9.36
C THR A 146 -5.73 27.75 -9.48
N SER A 147 -6.45 27.92 -8.38
CA SER A 147 -7.87 28.31 -8.39
C SER A 147 -8.07 29.71 -8.99
N LEU A 148 -7.20 30.65 -8.63
CA LEU A 148 -7.22 32.00 -9.19
C LEU A 148 -6.94 31.99 -10.71
N SER A 149 -5.97 31.21 -11.16
CA SER A 149 -5.66 31.06 -12.59
C SER A 149 -6.84 30.48 -13.37
N LYS A 150 -7.54 29.47 -12.83
CA LYS A 150 -8.78 28.91 -13.41
C LYS A 150 -9.88 30.00 -13.52
N LEU A 151 -10.08 30.77 -12.45
CA LEU A 151 -11.08 31.82 -12.43
C LEU A 151 -10.77 32.90 -13.50
N ILE A 152 -9.52 33.37 -13.59
CA ILE A 152 -9.11 34.34 -14.61
C ILE A 152 -9.33 33.77 -16.01
N PHE A 153 -8.97 32.50 -16.21
CA PHE A 153 -9.15 31.86 -17.50
C PHE A 153 -10.62 31.76 -17.91
N TRP A 154 -11.51 31.35 -16.99
CA TRP A 154 -12.96 31.33 -17.24
C TRP A 154 -13.52 32.74 -17.54
N PHE A 155 -13.04 33.72 -16.83
CA PHE A 155 -13.47 35.14 -17.07
C PHE A 155 -13.07 35.60 -18.46
N VAL A 156 -11.81 35.35 -18.86
CA VAL A 156 -11.33 35.73 -20.20
C VAL A 156 -12.09 34.93 -21.28
N LEU A 157 -12.30 33.66 -21.10
CA LEU A 157 -13.06 32.83 -22.05
C LEU A 157 -14.48 33.33 -22.23
N THR A 158 -15.16 33.65 -21.12
CA THR A 158 -16.51 34.23 -21.16
C THR A 158 -16.51 35.58 -21.88
N GLY A 159 -15.53 36.43 -21.63
CA GLY A 159 -15.39 37.72 -22.32
C GLY A 159 -15.20 37.57 -23.82
N VAL A 160 -14.32 36.64 -24.23
CA VAL A 160 -14.11 36.32 -25.66
C VAL A 160 -15.39 35.76 -26.27
N PHE A 161 -16.11 34.90 -25.56
CA PHE A 161 -17.36 34.32 -26.03
C PHE A 161 -18.42 35.40 -26.24
N VAL A 162 -18.63 36.28 -25.26
CA VAL A 162 -19.56 37.42 -25.38
C VAL A 162 -19.18 38.32 -26.58
N TRP A 163 -17.89 38.62 -26.75
CA TRP A 163 -17.41 39.41 -27.88
C TRP A 163 -17.73 38.76 -29.23
N LEU A 164 -17.48 37.47 -29.39
CA LEU A 164 -17.74 36.73 -30.65
C LEU A 164 -19.22 36.63 -30.99
N PHE A 165 -20.08 36.46 -29.98
CA PHE A 165 -21.52 36.31 -30.18
C PHE A 165 -22.31 37.62 -30.06
N LEU A 166 -21.67 38.74 -29.71
CA LEU A 166 -22.37 40.02 -29.51
C LEU A 166 -23.16 40.42 -30.73
N GLN A 167 -22.57 40.30 -31.91
CA GLN A 167 -23.27 40.67 -33.17
C GLN A 167 -24.45 39.74 -33.44
N THR A 168 -24.32 38.44 -33.22
CA THR A 168 -25.38 37.46 -33.39
C THR A 168 -26.53 37.70 -32.40
N ILE A 169 -26.20 38.03 -31.14
CA ILE A 169 -27.19 38.37 -30.10
C ILE A 169 -27.95 39.65 -30.48
N LEU A 170 -27.25 40.68 -30.93
CA LEU A 170 -27.90 41.93 -31.37
C LEU A 170 -28.76 41.74 -32.63
N ALA A 171 -28.28 40.92 -33.60
CA ALA A 171 -29.03 40.62 -34.81
C ALA A 171 -30.27 39.75 -34.53
N SER A 172 -30.28 38.95 -33.46
CA SER A 172 -31.44 38.12 -33.09
C SER A 172 -32.70 38.94 -32.73
N ILE A 173 -32.56 40.20 -32.38
CA ILE A 173 -33.71 41.12 -32.14
C ILE A 173 -34.56 41.29 -33.39
N TYR A 174 -33.96 41.23 -34.57
CA TYR A 174 -34.64 41.38 -35.85
C TYR A 174 -34.98 40.04 -36.54
N CYS A 175 -34.70 38.94 -35.90
CA CYS A 175 -34.92 37.60 -36.42
C CYS A 175 -36.30 37.03 -36.08
N SER A 176 -36.77 36.07 -36.88
CA SER A 176 -37.91 35.21 -36.51
C SER A 176 -37.56 34.26 -35.36
N ILE A 177 -38.57 33.69 -34.71
CA ILE A 177 -38.40 32.70 -33.61
C ILE A 177 -37.48 31.54 -34.03
N GLY A 178 -37.59 31.02 -35.27
CA GLY A 178 -36.71 29.99 -35.79
C GLY A 178 -35.25 30.41 -35.86
N CYS A 179 -34.98 31.60 -36.37
CA CYS A 179 -33.60 32.12 -36.41
C CYS A 179 -32.99 32.33 -35.02
N VAL A 180 -33.79 32.78 -34.05
CA VAL A 180 -33.35 32.90 -32.63
C VAL A 180 -33.03 31.51 -32.06
N ALA A 181 -33.88 30.50 -32.32
CA ALA A 181 -33.65 29.13 -31.85
C ALA A 181 -32.37 28.52 -32.45
N ASP A 182 -32.12 28.71 -33.75
CA ASP A 182 -30.92 28.21 -34.42
C ASP A 182 -29.65 28.92 -33.91
N SER A 183 -29.72 30.21 -33.68
CA SER A 183 -28.62 30.99 -33.10
C SER A 183 -28.32 30.56 -31.67
N ALA A 184 -29.36 30.34 -30.85
CA ALA A 184 -29.22 29.88 -29.46
C ALA A 184 -28.65 28.47 -29.38
N THR A 185 -29.08 27.54 -30.27
CA THR A 185 -28.57 26.18 -30.29
C THR A 185 -27.10 26.14 -30.73
N SER A 186 -26.71 26.91 -31.73
CA SER A 186 -25.32 27.01 -32.20
C SER A 186 -24.39 27.60 -31.11
N ALA A 187 -24.84 28.70 -30.50
CA ALA A 187 -24.09 29.31 -29.39
C ALA A 187 -24.01 28.35 -28.17
N GLY A 188 -25.12 27.72 -27.81
CA GLY A 188 -25.17 26.76 -26.71
C GLY A 188 -24.25 25.56 -26.92
N THR A 189 -24.25 24.99 -28.11
CA THR A 189 -23.33 23.85 -28.42
C THR A 189 -21.89 24.25 -28.35
N LEU A 190 -21.50 25.44 -28.78
CA LEU A 190 -20.13 25.93 -28.69
C LEU A 190 -19.72 26.18 -27.23
N ILE A 191 -20.63 26.80 -26.43
CA ILE A 191 -20.37 26.96 -24.97
C ILE A 191 -20.15 25.65 -24.30
N VAL A 192 -21.03 24.67 -24.52
CA VAL A 192 -20.94 23.35 -23.90
C VAL A 192 -19.65 22.63 -24.34
N ALA A 193 -19.32 22.67 -25.64
CA ALA A 193 -18.11 22.04 -26.16
C ALA A 193 -16.86 22.67 -25.54
N THR A 194 -16.76 23.96 -25.49
CA THR A 194 -15.62 24.67 -24.87
C THR A 194 -15.55 24.41 -23.36
N ALA A 195 -16.67 24.38 -22.66
CA ALA A 195 -16.72 24.04 -21.23
C ALA A 195 -16.22 22.60 -20.96
N VAL A 196 -16.66 21.63 -21.76
CA VAL A 196 -16.21 20.23 -21.65
C VAL A 196 -14.70 20.13 -21.83
N VAL A 197 -14.16 20.74 -22.90
CA VAL A 197 -12.71 20.73 -23.18
C VAL A 197 -11.94 21.33 -22.00
N MET A 198 -12.40 22.45 -21.45
CA MET A 198 -11.76 23.13 -20.34
C MET A 198 -11.82 22.35 -19.02
N LEU A 199 -12.97 21.75 -18.71
CA LEU A 199 -13.12 20.91 -17.53
C LEU A 199 -12.15 19.72 -17.60
N LEU A 200 -12.06 19.05 -18.75
CA LEU A 200 -11.12 17.94 -18.93
C LEU A 200 -9.67 18.42 -18.86
N PHE A 201 -9.33 19.53 -19.47
CA PHE A 201 -7.97 20.08 -19.44
C PHE A 201 -7.51 20.37 -18.01
N PHE A 202 -8.28 21.16 -17.25
CA PHE A 202 -7.91 21.48 -15.87
C PHE A 202 -8.01 20.27 -14.94
N GLY A 203 -9.00 19.40 -15.11
CA GLY A 203 -9.12 18.18 -14.31
C GLY A 203 -7.93 17.21 -14.50
N LEU A 204 -7.50 17.01 -15.75
CA LEU A 204 -6.34 16.17 -16.06
C LEU A 204 -5.03 16.78 -15.56
N LEU A 205 -4.87 18.11 -15.59
CA LEU A 205 -3.69 18.79 -15.07
C LEU A 205 -3.64 18.81 -13.54
N ASP A 206 -4.78 18.83 -12.86
CA ASP A 206 -4.83 18.87 -11.41
C ASP A 206 -4.32 17.55 -10.79
N MET A 207 -4.57 16.40 -11.42
CA MET A 207 -4.15 15.10 -10.89
C MET A 207 -2.62 14.99 -10.66
N PRO A 208 -1.73 15.27 -11.65
CA PRO A 208 -0.29 15.26 -11.41
C PRO A 208 0.16 16.34 -10.45
N LEU A 209 -0.49 17.50 -10.45
CA LEU A 209 -0.20 18.60 -9.52
C LEU A 209 -0.45 18.16 -8.07
N GLN A 210 -1.59 17.56 -7.78
CA GLN A 210 -1.92 17.08 -6.43
C GLN A 210 -0.99 15.95 -5.98
N ARG A 211 -0.58 15.06 -6.89
CA ARG A 211 0.43 14.04 -6.60
C ARG A 211 1.78 14.64 -6.25
N PHE A 212 2.19 15.65 -7.00
CA PHE A 212 3.43 16.37 -6.72
C PHE A 212 3.39 17.05 -5.36
N LEU A 213 2.32 17.78 -5.04
CA LEU A 213 2.14 18.44 -3.75
C LEU A 213 2.11 17.45 -2.59
N PHE A 214 1.41 16.32 -2.76
CA PHE A 214 1.40 15.26 -1.77
C PHE A 214 2.80 14.68 -1.52
N THR A 215 3.54 14.40 -2.57
CA THR A 215 4.92 13.89 -2.47
C THR A 215 5.84 14.91 -1.81
N ASP A 216 5.68 16.20 -2.11
CA ASP A 216 6.43 17.29 -1.49
C ASP A 216 6.14 17.40 0.03
N GLU A 217 4.89 17.25 0.44
CA GLU A 217 4.49 17.22 1.85
C GLU A 217 5.05 16.01 2.62
N GLN A 218 5.25 14.87 1.93
CA GLN A 218 5.79 13.64 2.51
C GLN A 218 7.32 13.57 2.50
N LYS A 219 8.03 14.63 2.06
CA LYS A 219 9.49 14.70 2.13
C LYS A 219 10.01 14.48 3.54
N MET A 220 11.20 13.91 3.63
CA MET A 220 11.85 13.49 4.88
C MET A 220 13.07 14.34 5.19
N GLY A 221 13.34 14.54 6.48
CA GLY A 221 14.64 15.01 6.96
C GLY A 221 15.64 13.84 7.02
N HIS A 222 16.94 14.14 7.05
CA HIS A 222 17.99 13.12 7.15
C HIS A 222 17.87 12.24 8.40
N LYS A 223 17.46 12.82 9.54
CA LYS A 223 17.24 12.08 10.80
C LYS A 223 16.07 11.11 10.67
N GLU A 224 14.97 11.54 10.04
CA GLU A 224 13.79 10.72 9.81
C GLU A 224 14.11 9.54 8.90
N ALA A 225 14.81 9.77 7.78
CA ALA A 225 15.25 8.72 6.85
C ALA A 225 16.16 7.68 7.52
N LYS A 226 17.12 8.14 8.37
CA LYS A 226 17.99 7.24 9.12
C LYS A 226 17.22 6.42 10.17
N ARG A 227 16.22 7.01 10.80
CA ARG A 227 15.34 6.31 11.75
C ARG A 227 14.53 5.24 11.07
N GLU A 228 13.92 5.56 9.93
CA GLU A 228 13.16 4.60 9.13
C GLU A 228 14.04 3.43 8.64
N GLN A 229 15.27 3.71 8.19
CA GLN A 229 16.22 2.65 7.84
C GLN A 229 16.53 1.71 9.01
N LYS A 230 16.64 2.27 10.23
CA LYS A 230 16.83 1.45 11.45
C LYS A 230 15.60 0.61 11.79
N GLU A 231 14.39 1.15 11.56
CA GLU A 231 13.13 0.42 11.80
C GLU A 231 12.93 -0.72 10.79
N ILE A 232 13.23 -0.49 9.51
CA ILE A 232 13.06 -1.51 8.45
C ILE A 232 14.16 -2.56 8.50
N ASN A 233 15.42 -2.14 8.63
CA ASN A 233 16.59 -3.03 8.52
C ASN A 233 17.11 -3.55 9.86
N GLY A 234 16.56 -3.07 10.99
CA GLY A 234 17.13 -3.25 12.32
C GLY A 234 18.37 -2.35 12.53
N SER A 235 18.66 -2.02 13.78
CA SER A 235 19.85 -1.21 14.05
C SER A 235 21.12 -1.99 13.71
N PRO A 236 22.11 -1.38 13.04
CA PRO A 236 23.37 -2.04 12.74
C PRO A 236 24.10 -2.50 14.01
N GLU A 237 23.89 -1.79 15.13
CA GLU A 237 24.41 -2.16 16.46
C GLU A 237 23.81 -3.47 16.96
N PHE A 238 22.51 -3.68 16.78
CA PHE A 238 21.83 -4.92 17.16
C PHE A 238 22.31 -6.10 16.31
N LYS A 239 22.50 -5.91 15.00
CA LYS A 239 23.07 -6.93 14.12
C LYS A 239 24.54 -7.25 14.46
N GLN A 240 25.32 -6.24 14.84
CA GLN A 240 26.70 -6.48 15.30
C GLN A 240 26.70 -7.24 16.63
N HIS A 241 25.80 -6.89 17.56
CA HIS A 241 25.68 -7.56 18.84
C HIS A 241 25.26 -9.03 18.64
N GLN A 242 24.26 -9.31 17.80
CA GLN A 242 23.88 -10.67 17.44
C GLN A 242 25.05 -11.44 16.82
N LYS A 243 25.81 -10.83 15.90
CA LYS A 243 26.99 -11.47 15.30
C LYS A 243 28.10 -11.72 16.32
N SER A 244 28.31 -10.79 17.26
CA SER A 244 29.33 -10.93 18.31
C SER A 244 28.93 -12.03 19.32
N GLU A 245 27.68 -12.07 19.72
CA GLU A 245 27.14 -13.14 20.58
C GLU A 245 27.22 -14.49 19.89
N HIS A 246 26.83 -14.59 18.63
CA HIS A 246 26.96 -15.81 17.86
C HIS A 246 28.42 -16.27 17.72
N ARG A 247 29.35 -15.33 17.49
CA ARG A 247 30.79 -15.63 17.48
C ARG A 247 31.30 -16.07 18.85
N ARG A 248 30.84 -15.44 19.95
CA ARG A 248 31.19 -15.86 21.32
C ARG A 248 30.69 -17.26 21.62
N LEU A 249 29.45 -17.58 21.29
CA LEU A 249 28.88 -18.90 21.46
C LEU A 249 29.67 -19.98 20.67
N ILE A 250 30.03 -19.65 19.42
CA ILE A 250 30.89 -20.54 18.61
C ILE A 250 32.29 -20.72 19.24
N ALA A 251 32.87 -19.63 19.74
CA ALA A 251 34.19 -19.66 20.37
C ALA A 251 34.18 -20.40 21.72
N GLU A 252 33.10 -20.24 22.52
CA GLU A 252 32.92 -21.05 23.75
C GLU A 252 32.80 -22.54 23.47
N VAL A 253 31.99 -22.90 22.47
CA VAL A 253 31.83 -24.29 22.05
C VAL A 253 33.15 -24.87 21.50
N SER A 254 33.88 -24.08 20.70
CA SER A 254 35.21 -24.50 20.19
C SER A 254 36.31 -24.47 21.27
N GLY A 255 36.24 -23.52 22.21
CA GLY A 255 37.16 -23.43 23.35
C GLY A 255 36.95 -24.53 24.38
N GLN A 256 35.69 -24.93 24.65
CA GLN A 256 35.40 -26.09 25.49
C GLN A 256 35.80 -27.41 24.84
N ALA A 257 35.75 -27.50 23.51
CA ALA A 257 36.30 -28.66 22.79
C ALA A 257 37.83 -28.75 22.87
N GLN A 258 38.52 -27.61 23.03
CA GLN A 258 39.98 -27.55 23.26
C GLN A 258 40.36 -27.60 24.73
N GLY A 259 39.46 -27.18 25.65
CA GLY A 259 39.74 -27.12 27.10
C GLY A 259 39.43 -28.39 27.89
N SER A 260 38.74 -29.36 27.30
CA SER A 260 38.61 -30.69 27.91
C SER A 260 39.91 -31.45 27.72
N GLY A 261 40.81 -31.17 28.66
CA GLY A 261 42.15 -31.69 28.72
C GLY A 261 42.22 -33.18 28.45
N GLN A 262 43.25 -33.53 27.72
CA GLN A 262 43.87 -34.87 27.68
C GLN A 262 42.90 -36.04 27.90
N ILE A 263 42.12 -36.36 26.87
CA ILE A 263 41.49 -37.67 26.77
C ILE A 263 42.60 -38.69 26.52
N ARG A 264 43.18 -39.17 27.61
CA ARG A 264 44.24 -40.15 27.59
C ARG A 264 43.75 -41.54 27.19
N ASP A 265 42.44 -41.77 27.22
CA ASP A 265 41.79 -43.01 26.75
C ASP A 265 40.74 -42.68 25.68
N GLY A 266 40.92 -43.23 24.51
CA GLY A 266 40.22 -42.90 23.28
C GLY A 266 38.70 -43.04 23.23
N THR A 267 38.05 -43.30 24.38
CA THR A 267 36.59 -43.53 24.47
C THR A 267 35.94 -42.79 25.65
N ASN A 268 36.70 -42.13 26.53
CA ASN A 268 36.11 -41.37 27.64
C ASN A 268 35.55 -40.05 27.17
N GLY A 269 34.26 -39.81 27.43
CA GLY A 269 33.55 -38.57 27.07
C GLY A 269 32.75 -38.64 25.79
N LEU A 270 32.65 -39.77 25.11
CA LEU A 270 31.78 -39.88 23.93
C LEU A 270 30.33 -40.16 24.34
N THR A 271 29.40 -39.44 23.75
CA THR A 271 27.96 -39.66 23.95
C THR A 271 27.43 -40.73 23.02
N MET A 272 27.95 -40.78 21.78
CA MET A 272 27.59 -41.83 20.81
C MET A 272 28.69 -42.03 19.78
N ILE A 273 28.65 -43.17 19.10
CA ILE A 273 29.54 -43.50 17.99
C ILE A 273 28.69 -43.80 16.75
N LEU A 274 28.89 -43.03 15.69
CA LEU A 274 28.35 -43.36 14.37
C LEU A 274 29.32 -44.25 13.63
N ARG A 275 28.94 -45.54 13.41
CA ARG A 275 29.74 -46.53 12.76
C ARG A 275 29.44 -46.69 11.29
N GLY A 276 30.45 -46.78 10.48
CA GLY A 276 30.39 -47.25 9.10
C GLY A 276 31.07 -48.63 8.96
N SER A 277 31.37 -49.06 7.72
CA SER A 277 31.98 -50.33 7.41
C SER A 277 33.45 -50.40 7.86
N GLU A 278 34.25 -49.36 7.66
CA GLU A 278 35.69 -49.31 7.91
C GLU A 278 36.16 -48.18 8.83
N SER A 279 35.24 -47.31 9.22
CA SER A 279 35.51 -46.16 10.07
C SER A 279 34.30 -45.80 10.94
N ALA A 280 34.55 -45.04 12.00
CA ALA A 280 33.48 -44.51 12.85
C ALA A 280 33.82 -43.10 13.37
N ALA A 281 32.78 -42.34 13.62
CA ALA A 281 32.84 -40.96 14.16
C ALA A 281 32.33 -40.96 15.61
N GLY A 282 33.18 -40.56 16.55
CA GLY A 282 32.81 -40.37 17.96
C GLY A 282 32.29 -38.97 18.18
N ILE A 283 31.04 -38.85 18.62
CA ILE A 283 30.35 -37.60 18.85
C ILE A 283 30.16 -37.37 20.36
N TYR A 284 30.47 -36.16 20.78
CA TYR A 284 30.20 -35.68 22.13
C TYR A 284 29.02 -34.69 22.10
N PHE A 285 28.06 -34.93 22.98
CA PHE A 285 26.96 -34.04 23.27
C PHE A 285 26.54 -34.16 24.73
N HIS A 286 26.29 -33.01 25.38
CA HIS A 286 25.75 -32.97 26.74
C HIS A 286 24.83 -31.78 26.86
N ALA A 287 23.55 -31.99 27.17
CA ALA A 287 22.53 -30.99 27.16
C ALA A 287 22.83 -29.77 28.05
N GLU A 288 23.49 -29.97 29.20
CA GLU A 288 23.84 -28.89 30.13
C GLU A 288 25.14 -28.16 29.77
N HIS A 289 26.10 -28.79 29.09
CA HIS A 289 27.43 -28.26 28.88
C HIS A 289 27.74 -27.93 27.41
N SER A 290 27.07 -28.57 26.48
CA SER A 290 27.34 -28.40 25.05
C SER A 290 26.04 -28.26 24.27
N LYS A 291 25.72 -27.04 23.83
CA LYS A 291 24.53 -26.80 23.05
C LYS A 291 24.58 -27.37 21.63
N VAL A 292 25.73 -27.80 21.18
CA VAL A 292 25.94 -28.31 19.81
C VAL A 292 26.80 -29.61 19.87
N PRO A 293 26.41 -30.68 19.16
CA PRO A 293 27.25 -31.89 19.07
C PRO A 293 28.58 -31.59 18.38
N ALA A 294 29.66 -32.21 18.88
CA ALA A 294 31.02 -32.05 18.35
C ALA A 294 31.62 -33.38 17.94
N LEU A 295 32.39 -33.38 16.84
CA LEU A 295 33.18 -34.51 16.39
C LEU A 295 34.46 -34.59 17.23
N VAL A 296 34.55 -35.55 18.16
CA VAL A 296 35.71 -35.65 19.07
C VAL A 296 36.80 -36.56 18.52
N LYS A 297 36.41 -37.67 17.89
CA LYS A 297 37.39 -38.67 17.41
C LYS A 297 36.87 -39.36 16.15
N VAL A 298 37.81 -39.68 15.27
CA VAL A 298 37.59 -40.60 14.14
C VAL A 298 38.35 -41.91 14.38
N PHE A 299 37.63 -42.98 14.28
CA PHE A 299 38.20 -44.35 14.41
C PHE A 299 38.37 -44.92 13.01
N SER A 300 39.59 -45.34 12.66
CA SER A 300 39.86 -45.93 11.36
C SER A 300 41.13 -46.81 11.41
N GLY A 301 41.31 -47.67 10.41
CA GLY A 301 42.52 -48.48 10.24
C GLY A 301 42.65 -49.70 11.16
N SER A 302 43.86 -50.15 11.39
CA SER A 302 44.15 -51.44 12.05
C SER A 302 43.68 -51.56 13.51
N ARG A 303 43.40 -50.46 14.16
CA ARG A 303 42.89 -50.40 15.55
C ARG A 303 41.37 -50.33 15.65
N PHE A 304 40.64 -50.13 14.53
CA PHE A 304 39.21 -49.97 14.48
C PHE A 304 38.45 -51.07 15.27
N SER A 305 38.70 -52.30 15.03
CA SER A 305 38.03 -53.44 15.71
C SER A 305 38.27 -53.45 17.23
N ARG A 306 39.46 -53.05 17.69
CA ARG A 306 39.77 -52.97 19.13
C ARG A 306 39.07 -51.80 19.81
N ASP A 307 39.05 -50.66 19.13
CA ASP A 307 38.41 -49.44 19.65
C ASP A 307 36.88 -49.59 19.72
N MET A 308 36.28 -50.31 18.76
CA MET A 308 34.83 -50.61 18.80
C MET A 308 34.49 -51.57 19.96
N LYS A 309 35.25 -52.62 20.19
CA LYS A 309 35.07 -53.53 21.37
C LYS A 309 35.24 -52.76 22.68
N ALA A 310 36.16 -51.79 22.75
CA ALA A 310 36.36 -50.96 23.93
C ALA A 310 35.18 -49.98 24.17
N ALA A 311 34.53 -49.50 23.11
CA ALA A 311 33.33 -48.67 23.20
C ALA A 311 32.10 -49.45 23.66
N GLU A 312 31.93 -50.69 23.16
CA GLU A 312 30.86 -51.60 23.60
C GLU A 312 31.02 -51.96 25.08
N ASN A 313 32.24 -52.22 25.55
CA ASN A 313 32.53 -52.52 26.98
C ASN A 313 32.26 -51.36 27.91
N LYS A 314 32.19 -50.10 27.39
CA LYS A 314 31.85 -48.86 28.12
C LYS A 314 30.39 -48.45 27.99
N ASN A 315 29.53 -49.28 27.43
CA ASN A 315 28.12 -49.02 27.17
C ASN A 315 27.88 -47.75 26.37
N ILE A 316 28.79 -47.36 25.47
CA ILE A 316 28.58 -46.20 24.56
C ILE A 316 27.71 -46.67 23.40
N PRO A 317 26.56 -46.01 23.12
CA PRO A 317 25.68 -46.40 22.02
C PRO A 317 26.40 -46.27 20.68
N VAL A 318 26.42 -47.39 19.92
CA VAL A 318 27.04 -47.49 18.58
C VAL A 318 25.90 -47.63 17.56
N ILE A 319 25.78 -46.68 16.67
CA ILE A 319 24.73 -46.66 15.67
C ILE A 319 25.35 -46.81 14.29
N PHE A 320 24.79 -47.68 13.47
CA PHE A 320 25.24 -47.87 12.11
C PHE A 320 24.53 -46.93 11.14
N ASP A 321 25.24 -45.88 10.70
CA ASP A 321 24.82 -44.99 9.62
C ASP A 321 26.05 -44.52 8.83
N GLN A 322 26.33 -45.24 7.74
CA GLN A 322 27.50 -45.00 6.91
C GLN A 322 27.39 -43.64 6.16
N ALA A 323 26.19 -43.27 5.73
CA ALA A 323 25.99 -42.03 4.97
C ALA A 323 26.25 -40.81 5.86
N LEU A 324 25.61 -40.75 7.03
CA LEU A 324 25.78 -39.66 7.99
C LEU A 324 27.22 -39.58 8.52
N MET A 325 27.81 -40.72 8.84
CA MET A 325 29.20 -40.82 9.32
C MET A 325 30.20 -40.27 8.29
N SER A 326 30.12 -40.74 7.03
CA SER A 326 31.04 -40.28 5.97
C SER A 326 30.90 -38.79 5.66
N ASP A 327 29.66 -38.25 5.71
CA ASP A 327 29.38 -36.86 5.48
C ASP A 327 29.92 -35.95 6.61
N ILE A 328 29.82 -36.40 7.87
CA ILE A 328 30.40 -35.69 9.01
C ILE A 328 31.94 -35.70 8.95
N ILE A 329 32.57 -36.87 8.72
CA ILE A 329 34.04 -36.98 8.68
C ILE A 329 34.63 -36.15 7.53
N SER A 330 33.96 -36.10 6.38
CA SER A 330 34.46 -35.31 5.24
C SER A 330 34.29 -33.79 5.41
N SER A 331 33.34 -33.38 6.25
CA SER A 331 32.93 -31.94 6.34
C SER A 331 33.35 -31.26 7.62
N VAL A 332 33.78 -32.00 8.65
CA VAL A 332 34.12 -31.49 10.00
C VAL A 332 35.46 -31.99 10.45
N GLU A 333 36.32 -31.08 10.93
CA GLU A 333 37.59 -31.43 11.54
C GLU A 333 37.38 -31.97 12.97
N VAL A 334 38.21 -32.94 13.38
CA VAL A 334 38.19 -33.45 14.75
C VAL A 334 38.41 -32.33 15.76
N GLY A 335 37.57 -32.28 16.79
CA GLY A 335 37.57 -31.23 17.81
C GLY A 335 36.65 -30.06 17.49
N LYS A 336 35.93 -30.04 16.34
CA LYS A 336 34.99 -28.97 15.98
C LYS A 336 33.54 -29.45 16.07
N ALA A 337 32.63 -28.47 16.27
CA ALA A 337 31.19 -28.69 16.21
C ALA A 337 30.76 -29.16 14.82
N ILE A 338 29.80 -30.06 14.76
CA ILE A 338 29.21 -30.51 13.50
C ILE A 338 28.48 -29.33 12.79
N ARG A 339 28.40 -29.37 11.46
CA ARG A 339 27.75 -28.32 10.69
C ARG A 339 26.22 -28.39 10.84
N GLU A 340 25.56 -27.24 10.75
CA GLU A 340 24.09 -27.10 10.89
C GLU A 340 23.29 -28.04 10.00
N ARG A 341 23.75 -28.30 8.79
CA ARG A 341 23.12 -29.25 7.85
C ARG A 341 22.98 -30.69 8.36
N HIS A 342 23.78 -31.06 9.37
CA HIS A 342 23.73 -32.39 9.99
C HIS A 342 22.96 -32.41 11.31
N PHE A 343 22.56 -31.23 11.84
CA PHE A 343 21.90 -31.12 13.15
C PHE A 343 20.63 -31.94 13.24
N GLU A 344 19.77 -31.89 12.24
CA GLU A 344 18.50 -32.61 12.27
C GLU A 344 18.70 -34.12 12.37
N LYS A 345 19.63 -34.65 11.56
CA LYS A 345 19.91 -36.09 11.55
C LYS A 345 20.56 -36.55 12.85
N VAL A 346 21.56 -35.78 13.34
CA VAL A 346 22.25 -36.11 14.58
C VAL A 346 21.36 -35.94 15.80
N ALA A 347 20.51 -34.91 15.83
CA ALA A 347 19.54 -34.70 16.89
C ALA A 347 18.52 -35.85 16.97
N ARG A 348 18.04 -36.32 15.83
CA ARG A 348 17.12 -37.46 15.77
C ARG A 348 17.75 -38.71 16.39
N VAL A 349 19.01 -38.98 16.04
CA VAL A 349 19.78 -40.10 16.60
C VAL A 349 20.02 -39.92 18.12
N LEU A 350 20.32 -38.70 18.59
CA LEU A 350 20.50 -38.39 20.02
C LEU A 350 19.19 -38.55 20.83
N ILE A 351 18.06 -38.26 20.25
CA ILE A 351 16.74 -38.46 20.85
C ILE A 351 16.46 -39.97 20.97
N ASP A 352 16.74 -40.73 19.91
CA ASP A 352 16.49 -42.19 19.88
C ASP A 352 17.31 -42.94 20.94
N ILE A 353 18.50 -42.46 21.31
CA ILE A 353 19.35 -43.03 22.38
C ILE A 353 19.09 -42.44 23.77
N GLY A 354 18.14 -41.47 23.88
CA GLY A 354 17.80 -40.83 25.16
C GLY A 354 18.90 -39.95 25.75
N ALA A 355 19.71 -39.30 24.92
CA ALA A 355 20.82 -38.45 25.35
C ALA A 355 20.40 -36.98 25.58
N PHE A 356 19.12 -36.72 25.66
CA PHE A 356 18.55 -35.42 25.98
C PHE A 356 18.05 -35.35 27.38
#